data_5bcd004dae0d0359964b7e4e754ea898
#
_entry.id   5bcd004dae0d0359964b7e4e754ea898
#
_cell.length_a   1.000
_cell.length_b   1.000
_cell.length_c   1.000
_cell.angle_alpha   90.00
_cell.angle_beta   90.00
_cell.angle_gamma   90.00
#
_symmetry.space_group_name_H-M   'P 1'
#
loop_
_entity.id
_entity.type
_entity.pdbx_description
1 polymer ?
#
loop_
_entity_poly.entity_id
_entity_poly.type
_entity_poly.pdbx_seq_one_letter_code
_entity_poly.pdbx_strand_id
1 'polypeptide(L)'
;MTGFQRIEVKPVAGALGAEVGGVDLADVDDGTFAEIRRALHENLVIFFREQDMTPEQQLAFARRWGDIHLHPFMKGMDDYPELLEIKKTPVDTKNFGGAWHSDQMFSPQPAMGTILYAKQVPSRGGDTLFTNQYLAYETLSDGLKEVLAGLRAISVGDRFKSAGGKTRKEMYAGRTSMQVKDPGNVQTTSSHPVVRTHPETGRKALYVGGHCQHFDGLTDAESEPLLDWLRSHSIKPEFQCRFRWEEGSVAFWDNRCTQHYALDDYPGETRIMHRVTICGDTPV
;
A
#
# COMPACT_ATOMS: atom_id res chain seq x y z
N MET A 1 -19.31 -3.21 -21.56
CA MET A 1 -19.23 -3.06 -20.09
C MET A 1 -20.40 -2.18 -19.68
N THR A 2 -21.26 -2.62 -18.78
CA THR A 2 -22.32 -1.79 -18.20
C THR A 2 -21.66 -0.73 -17.35
N GLY A 3 -21.97 0.55 -17.59
CA GLY A 3 -21.46 1.68 -16.79
C GLY A 3 -21.79 1.55 -15.29
N PHE A 4 -21.18 2.37 -14.47
CA PHE A 4 -21.56 2.53 -13.07
C PHE A 4 -22.90 3.29 -13.01
N GLN A 5 -23.79 2.89 -12.12
CA GLN A 5 -25.14 3.47 -12.02
C GLN A 5 -25.33 4.28 -10.73
N ARG A 6 -24.56 3.98 -9.69
CA ARG A 6 -24.67 4.55 -8.35
C ARG A 6 -23.52 5.48 -7.99
N ILE A 7 -22.38 5.33 -8.70
CA ILE A 7 -21.17 6.13 -8.49
C ILE A 7 -20.67 6.69 -9.82
N GLU A 8 -19.96 7.79 -9.75
CA GLU A 8 -19.18 8.33 -10.86
C GLU A 8 -17.74 7.84 -10.75
N VAL A 9 -17.17 7.33 -11.86
CA VAL A 9 -15.78 6.86 -11.88
C VAL A 9 -15.03 7.63 -12.96
N LYS A 10 -14.03 8.42 -12.54
CA LYS A 10 -13.21 9.26 -13.42
C LYS A 10 -11.75 8.79 -13.36
N PRO A 11 -11.20 8.15 -14.41
CA PRO A 11 -9.79 7.76 -14.43
C PRO A 11 -8.86 8.95 -14.20
N VAL A 12 -7.81 8.74 -13.36
CA VAL A 12 -6.79 9.74 -13.04
C VAL A 12 -5.60 9.61 -13.99
N ALA A 13 -5.24 8.39 -14.38
CA ALA A 13 -4.14 8.11 -15.30
C ALA A 13 -4.47 6.90 -16.18
N GLY A 14 -3.68 6.71 -17.24
CA GLY A 14 -3.88 5.58 -18.16
C GLY A 14 -3.52 4.22 -17.57
N ALA A 15 -2.65 4.18 -16.54
CA ALA A 15 -2.16 2.94 -15.96
C ALA A 15 -3.02 2.41 -14.81
N LEU A 16 -3.48 3.30 -13.94
CA LEU A 16 -4.30 2.99 -12.76
C LEU A 16 -4.84 4.27 -12.15
N GLY A 17 -5.75 4.10 -11.20
CA GLY A 17 -6.31 5.18 -10.39
C GLY A 17 -7.56 5.81 -10.98
N ALA A 18 -8.60 5.93 -10.15
CA ALA A 18 -9.80 6.67 -10.49
C ALA A 18 -10.34 7.46 -9.30
N GLU A 19 -10.84 8.67 -9.54
CA GLU A 19 -11.69 9.37 -8.57
C GLU A 19 -13.11 8.82 -8.64
N VAL A 20 -13.68 8.53 -7.49
CA VAL A 20 -15.04 8.02 -7.31
C VAL A 20 -15.87 9.10 -6.63
N GLY A 21 -16.88 9.59 -7.35
CA GLY A 21 -17.82 10.60 -6.88
C GLY A 21 -19.23 10.05 -6.68
N GLY A 22 -20.09 10.92 -6.08
CA GLY A 22 -21.49 10.59 -5.84
C GLY A 22 -21.72 9.63 -4.67
N VAL A 23 -20.77 9.51 -3.74
CA VAL A 23 -20.85 8.60 -2.59
C VAL A 23 -20.33 9.27 -1.32
N ASP A 24 -21.03 9.00 -0.22
CA ASP A 24 -20.59 9.24 1.16
C ASP A 24 -20.15 7.89 1.76
N LEU A 25 -18.85 7.76 2.11
CA LEU A 25 -18.31 6.52 2.68
C LEU A 25 -18.81 6.25 4.11
N ALA A 26 -19.39 7.24 4.77
CA ALA A 26 -20.00 7.09 6.09
C ALA A 26 -21.33 6.33 6.04
N ASP A 27 -22.01 6.30 4.86
CA ASP A 27 -23.33 5.65 4.68
C ASP A 27 -23.43 5.01 3.28
N VAL A 28 -22.79 3.87 3.11
CA VAL A 28 -22.74 3.12 1.84
C VAL A 28 -23.66 1.91 1.88
N ASP A 29 -24.68 1.87 1.01
CA ASP A 29 -25.53 0.69 0.83
C ASP A 29 -24.80 -0.45 0.07
N ASP A 30 -25.39 -1.65 0.06
CA ASP A 30 -24.76 -2.84 -0.56
C ASP A 30 -24.59 -2.71 -2.07
N GLY A 31 -25.53 -2.05 -2.75
CA GLY A 31 -25.45 -1.84 -4.19
C GLY A 31 -24.31 -0.88 -4.58
N THR A 32 -24.17 0.21 -3.83
CA THR A 32 -23.08 1.18 -3.98
C THR A 32 -21.73 0.56 -3.61
N PHE A 33 -21.69 -0.25 -2.54
CA PHE A 33 -20.47 -0.98 -2.16
C PHE A 33 -20.02 -1.96 -3.24
N ALA A 34 -20.94 -2.68 -3.88
CA ALA A 34 -20.61 -3.58 -4.99
C ALA A 34 -19.98 -2.83 -6.18
N GLU A 35 -20.47 -1.63 -6.48
CA GLU A 35 -19.88 -0.79 -7.53
C GLU A 35 -18.49 -0.24 -7.11
N ILE A 36 -18.32 0.18 -5.85
CA ILE A 36 -17.00 0.61 -5.32
C ILE A 36 -16.00 -0.55 -5.43
N ARG A 37 -16.40 -1.79 -5.06
CA ARG A 37 -15.54 -2.97 -5.19
C ARG A 37 -15.13 -3.23 -6.64
N ARG A 38 -16.07 -3.13 -7.58
CA ARG A 38 -15.77 -3.23 -9.01
C ARG A 38 -14.82 -2.13 -9.46
N ALA A 39 -15.04 -0.87 -9.04
CA ALA A 39 -14.17 0.25 -9.35
C ALA A 39 -12.73 0.03 -8.84
N LEU A 40 -12.56 -0.53 -7.63
CA LEU A 40 -11.23 -0.89 -7.11
C LEU A 40 -10.54 -1.94 -7.98
N HIS A 41 -11.22 -3.01 -8.37
CA HIS A 41 -10.62 -4.06 -9.20
C HIS A 41 -10.28 -3.59 -10.62
N GLU A 42 -11.08 -2.68 -11.18
CA GLU A 42 -10.83 -2.12 -12.51
C GLU A 42 -9.71 -1.08 -12.51
N ASN A 43 -9.54 -0.33 -11.40
CA ASN A 43 -8.61 0.81 -11.32
C ASN A 43 -7.44 0.62 -10.33
N LEU A 44 -7.40 -0.45 -9.52
CA LEU A 44 -6.36 -0.83 -8.57
C LEU A 44 -6.19 0.12 -7.36
N VAL A 45 -6.46 1.38 -7.53
CA VAL A 45 -6.56 2.41 -6.49
C VAL A 45 -7.71 3.35 -6.83
N ILE A 46 -8.53 3.67 -5.85
CA ILE A 46 -9.65 4.60 -5.98
C ILE A 46 -9.55 5.71 -4.95
N PHE A 47 -10.00 6.89 -5.33
CA PHE A 47 -9.92 8.11 -4.56
C PHE A 47 -11.30 8.71 -4.37
N PHE A 48 -11.54 9.24 -3.18
CA PHE A 48 -12.77 9.95 -2.84
C PHE A 48 -12.40 11.34 -2.31
N ARG A 49 -13.19 12.34 -2.65
CA ARG A 49 -13.04 13.72 -2.17
C ARG A 49 -14.12 14.05 -1.14
N GLU A 50 -13.89 15.08 -0.36
CA GLU A 50 -14.89 15.72 0.52
C GLU A 50 -15.59 14.73 1.47
N GLN A 51 -14.85 13.73 1.97
CA GLN A 51 -15.39 12.77 2.92
C GLN A 51 -15.27 13.31 4.33
N ASP A 52 -16.35 13.15 5.11
CA ASP A 52 -16.38 13.48 6.54
C ASP A 52 -16.82 12.24 7.34
N MET A 53 -15.83 11.53 7.87
CA MET A 53 -16.05 10.28 8.61
C MET A 53 -15.51 10.38 10.03
N THR A 54 -16.28 9.86 11.00
CA THR A 54 -15.75 9.53 12.32
C THR A 54 -14.84 8.29 12.23
N PRO A 55 -13.99 8.05 13.25
CA PRO A 55 -13.21 6.83 13.35
C PRO A 55 -14.06 5.54 13.23
N GLU A 56 -15.22 5.52 13.87
CA GLU A 56 -16.15 4.37 13.82
C GLU A 56 -16.68 4.13 12.41
N GLN A 57 -17.05 5.20 11.69
CA GLN A 57 -17.54 5.11 10.31
C GLN A 57 -16.44 4.62 9.36
N GLN A 58 -15.21 5.12 9.51
CA GLN A 58 -14.06 4.63 8.74
C GLN A 58 -13.81 3.14 9.01
N LEU A 59 -13.87 2.70 10.26
CA LEU A 59 -13.74 1.29 10.63
C LEU A 59 -14.91 0.44 10.10
N ALA A 60 -16.14 0.95 10.17
CA ALA A 60 -17.33 0.26 9.64
C ALA A 60 -17.21 0.04 8.13
N PHE A 61 -16.79 1.04 7.38
CA PHE A 61 -16.53 0.91 5.93
C PHE A 61 -15.42 -0.10 5.65
N ALA A 62 -14.31 -0.06 6.42
CA ALA A 62 -13.19 -0.98 6.25
C ALA A 62 -13.60 -2.44 6.52
N ARG A 63 -14.42 -2.70 7.55
CA ARG A 63 -14.90 -4.06 7.90
C ARG A 63 -15.78 -4.72 6.84
N ARG A 64 -16.34 -3.94 5.92
CA ARG A 64 -17.06 -4.51 4.75
C ARG A 64 -16.14 -5.24 3.76
N TRP A 65 -14.84 -4.96 3.81
CA TRP A 65 -13.82 -5.59 2.95
C TRP A 65 -13.18 -6.82 3.58
N GLY A 66 -13.23 -6.96 4.89
CA GLY A 66 -12.67 -8.07 5.65
C GLY A 66 -12.19 -7.66 7.03
N ASP A 67 -11.45 -8.56 7.67
CA ASP A 67 -10.87 -8.33 8.99
C ASP A 67 -9.78 -7.24 8.93
N ILE A 68 -9.68 -6.47 10.01
CA ILE A 68 -8.72 -5.37 10.09
C ILE A 68 -7.39 -5.89 10.67
N HIS A 69 -6.32 -5.52 10.02
CA HIS A 69 -4.96 -5.89 10.39
C HIS A 69 -4.36 -4.87 11.38
N LEU A 70 -3.92 -5.36 12.54
CA LEU A 70 -3.18 -4.54 13.50
C LEU A 70 -1.71 -4.42 13.09
N HIS A 71 -1.21 -3.19 12.97
CA HIS A 71 0.16 -2.95 12.53
C HIS A 71 1.19 -3.48 13.56
N PRO A 72 2.12 -4.38 13.18
CA PRO A 72 3.02 -5.03 14.15
C PRO A 72 4.04 -4.07 14.78
N PHE A 73 4.45 -3.03 14.07
CA PHE A 73 5.51 -2.11 14.50
C PHE A 73 5.01 -0.74 14.97
N MET A 74 3.75 -0.40 14.73
CA MET A 74 3.21 0.92 15.07
C MET A 74 2.03 0.77 16.02
N LYS A 75 1.93 1.67 16.99
CA LYS A 75 0.77 1.74 17.88
C LYS A 75 -0.36 2.46 17.16
N GLY A 76 -1.56 1.89 17.18
CA GLY A 76 -2.79 2.57 16.76
C GLY A 76 -3.23 3.64 17.77
N MET A 77 -4.31 4.33 17.47
CA MET A 77 -4.91 5.32 18.37
C MET A 77 -5.37 4.65 19.66
N ASP A 78 -5.37 5.39 20.77
CA ASP A 78 -5.69 4.82 22.09
C ASP A 78 -7.12 4.28 22.15
N ASP A 79 -8.09 5.03 21.62
CA ASP A 79 -9.49 4.64 21.61
C ASP A 79 -9.86 3.72 20.42
N TYR A 80 -9.02 3.70 19.37
CA TYR A 80 -9.21 2.91 18.14
C TYR A 80 -7.91 2.22 17.73
N PRO A 81 -7.53 1.10 18.38
CA PRO A 81 -6.25 0.44 18.10
C PRO A 81 -6.07 -0.06 16.65
N GLU A 82 -7.18 -0.27 15.94
CA GLU A 82 -7.23 -0.70 14.54
C GLU A 82 -6.94 0.47 13.56
N LEU A 83 -7.08 1.72 14.03
CA LEU A 83 -6.73 2.94 13.29
C LEU A 83 -5.30 3.37 13.62
N LEU A 84 -4.48 3.50 12.61
CA LEU A 84 -3.15 4.05 12.73
C LEU A 84 -3.16 5.54 12.34
N GLU A 85 -2.89 6.43 13.29
CA GLU A 85 -2.61 7.83 12.97
C GLU A 85 -1.19 7.93 12.39
N ILE A 86 -1.08 8.18 11.09
CA ILE A 86 0.20 8.50 10.44
C ILE A 86 0.39 10.01 10.53
N LYS A 87 1.27 10.41 11.46
CA LYS A 87 1.55 11.80 11.75
C LYS A 87 2.99 12.14 11.47
N LYS A 88 3.20 13.22 10.72
CA LYS A 88 4.48 13.89 10.61
C LYS A 88 4.30 15.35 11.02
N THR A 89 5.14 15.82 11.92
CA THR A 89 5.18 17.19 12.43
C THR A 89 6.41 17.93 11.88
N PRO A 90 6.51 19.25 12.02
CA PRO A 90 7.67 20.02 11.54
C PRO A 90 9.03 19.57 12.10
N VAL A 91 9.04 18.89 13.26
CA VAL A 91 10.28 18.40 13.88
C VAL A 91 10.66 16.97 13.47
N ASP A 92 9.76 16.27 12.78
CA ASP A 92 10.01 14.90 12.35
C ASP A 92 10.90 14.88 11.10
N THR A 93 11.94 14.06 11.15
CA THR A 93 12.92 13.90 10.06
C THR A 93 12.78 12.59 9.30
N LYS A 94 11.79 11.75 9.68
CA LYS A 94 11.52 10.47 9.02
C LYS A 94 10.07 10.41 8.57
N ASN A 95 9.87 10.27 7.26
CA ASN A 95 8.56 10.01 6.70
C ASN A 95 8.18 8.53 6.84
N PHE A 96 6.90 8.25 7.07
CA PHE A 96 6.35 6.90 7.03
C PHE A 96 5.93 6.54 5.60
N GLY A 97 6.42 5.40 5.08
CA GLY A 97 6.12 4.99 3.71
C GLY A 97 6.95 5.67 2.61
N GLY A 98 8.07 6.30 2.97
CA GLY A 98 8.96 7.00 2.04
C GLY A 98 9.88 6.07 1.22
N ALA A 99 9.36 4.96 0.71
CA ALA A 99 10.00 4.06 -0.26
C ALA A 99 8.91 3.28 -0.99
N TRP A 100 9.16 2.81 -2.21
CA TRP A 100 8.23 1.97 -2.95
C TRP A 100 8.01 0.63 -2.27
N HIS A 101 6.75 0.31 -1.95
CA HIS A 101 6.37 -0.93 -1.26
C HIS A 101 4.89 -1.27 -1.47
N SER A 102 4.56 -2.55 -1.29
CA SER A 102 3.22 -2.99 -0.92
C SER A 102 3.20 -3.22 0.59
N ASP A 103 2.05 -2.97 1.21
CA ASP A 103 1.94 -3.06 2.66
C ASP A 103 2.15 -4.48 3.18
N GLN A 104 3.02 -4.58 4.16
CA GLN A 104 3.22 -5.79 4.97
C GLN A 104 3.59 -7.05 4.18
N MET A 105 4.28 -6.91 3.05
CA MET A 105 4.79 -8.04 2.26
C MET A 105 5.59 -9.06 3.09
N PHE A 106 6.10 -8.68 4.24
CA PHE A 106 6.83 -9.55 5.15
C PHE A 106 5.93 -10.48 5.98
N SER A 107 4.62 -10.24 6.01
CA SER A 107 3.64 -11.09 6.70
C SER A 107 3.36 -12.36 5.91
N PRO A 108 3.10 -13.51 6.55
CA PRO A 108 2.59 -14.71 5.86
C PRO A 108 1.30 -14.47 5.07
N GLN A 109 0.46 -13.56 5.58
CA GLN A 109 -0.74 -13.03 4.93
C GLN A 109 -0.60 -11.52 4.84
N PRO A 110 -0.04 -10.98 3.74
CA PRO A 110 0.10 -9.55 3.54
C PRO A 110 -1.25 -8.84 3.44
N ALA A 111 -1.25 -7.53 3.60
CA ALA A 111 -2.46 -6.74 3.48
C ALA A 111 -3.16 -6.92 2.11
N MET A 112 -4.48 -7.10 2.12
CA MET A 112 -5.31 -7.04 0.93
C MET A 112 -5.34 -5.62 0.38
N GLY A 113 -5.72 -4.67 1.22
CA GLY A 113 -5.85 -3.28 0.84
C GLY A 113 -5.67 -2.35 2.03
N THR A 114 -5.49 -1.08 1.72
CA THR A 114 -5.32 -0.03 2.74
C THR A 114 -6.19 1.17 2.39
N ILE A 115 -6.93 1.65 3.39
CA ILE A 115 -7.73 2.87 3.34
C ILE A 115 -6.98 3.95 4.11
N LEU A 116 -6.66 5.05 3.44
CA LEU A 116 -5.97 6.20 4.02
C LEU A 116 -6.84 7.44 3.89
N TYR A 117 -7.16 8.06 5.00
CA TYR A 117 -8.03 9.23 5.10
C TYR A 117 -7.25 10.46 5.56
N ALA A 118 -7.33 11.56 4.81
CA ALA A 118 -6.60 12.79 5.09
C ALA A 118 -7.34 13.65 6.12
N LYS A 119 -6.73 13.85 7.29
CA LYS A 119 -7.23 14.72 8.37
C LYS A 119 -6.61 16.10 8.37
N GLN A 120 -5.31 16.17 8.03
CA GLN A 120 -4.58 17.42 7.81
C GLN A 120 -3.51 17.18 6.75
N VAL A 121 -3.41 18.07 5.79
CA VAL A 121 -2.43 18.00 4.71
C VAL A 121 -1.57 19.26 4.67
N PRO A 122 -0.31 19.17 4.18
CA PRO A 122 0.52 20.34 3.97
C PRO A 122 -0.05 21.21 2.85
N SER A 123 0.33 22.50 2.83
CA SER A 123 -0.10 23.45 1.80
C SER A 123 0.33 23.05 0.38
N ARG A 124 1.43 22.28 0.29
CA ARG A 124 1.97 21.70 -0.94
C ARG A 124 2.80 20.45 -0.62
N GLY A 125 2.93 19.56 -1.60
CA GLY A 125 3.67 18.30 -1.45
C GLY A 125 2.90 17.26 -0.61
N GLY A 126 3.59 16.23 -0.14
CA GLY A 126 3.01 15.12 0.60
C GLY A 126 2.11 14.21 -0.23
N ASP A 127 2.20 14.28 -1.56
CA ASP A 127 1.45 13.42 -2.47
C ASP A 127 1.84 11.95 -2.30
N THR A 128 1.01 11.07 -2.84
CA THR A 128 1.33 9.63 -2.91
C THR A 128 1.37 9.18 -4.36
N LEU A 129 2.43 8.46 -4.70
CA LEU A 129 2.56 7.77 -5.99
C LEU A 129 2.08 6.33 -5.83
N PHE A 130 1.41 5.81 -6.86
CA PHE A 130 1.00 4.40 -6.97
C PHE A 130 1.50 3.83 -8.29
N THR A 131 1.79 2.52 -8.34
CA THR A 131 2.25 1.84 -9.55
C THR A 131 1.52 0.52 -9.76
N ASN A 132 1.19 0.24 -11.03
CA ASN A 132 0.43 -0.92 -11.49
C ASN A 132 1.34 -2.14 -11.69
N GLN A 133 1.23 -3.12 -10.82
CA GLN A 133 2.05 -4.32 -10.86
C GLN A 133 1.54 -5.37 -11.87
N TYR A 134 0.31 -5.24 -12.36
CA TYR A 134 -0.14 -6.01 -13.52
C TYR A 134 0.61 -5.58 -14.79
N LEU A 135 0.67 -4.28 -15.08
CA LEU A 135 1.44 -3.76 -16.21
C LEU A 135 2.93 -4.07 -16.08
N ALA A 136 3.48 -4.00 -14.86
CA ALA A 136 4.85 -4.39 -14.60
C ALA A 136 5.12 -5.86 -15.00
N TYR A 137 4.18 -6.78 -14.74
CA TYR A 137 4.28 -8.17 -15.16
C TYR A 137 3.98 -8.34 -16.66
N GLU A 138 2.91 -7.75 -17.17
CA GLU A 138 2.44 -7.93 -18.55
C GLU A 138 3.47 -7.48 -19.58
N THR A 139 4.26 -6.44 -19.26
CA THR A 139 5.30 -5.88 -20.15
C THR A 139 6.66 -6.57 -20.07
N LEU A 140 6.81 -7.61 -19.24
CA LEU A 140 8.00 -8.46 -19.26
C LEU A 140 8.05 -9.29 -20.54
N SER A 141 9.28 -9.63 -20.99
CA SER A 141 9.43 -10.62 -22.05
C SER A 141 8.97 -12.01 -21.60
N ASP A 142 8.55 -12.86 -22.55
CA ASP A 142 8.06 -14.19 -22.21
C ASP A 142 9.16 -15.03 -21.53
N GLY A 143 10.41 -14.94 -21.98
CA GLY A 143 11.53 -15.64 -21.34
C GLY A 143 11.75 -15.20 -19.89
N LEU A 144 11.56 -13.91 -19.57
CA LEU A 144 11.67 -13.45 -18.19
C LEU A 144 10.45 -13.90 -17.35
N LYS A 145 9.24 -13.91 -17.91
CA LYS A 145 8.06 -14.49 -17.25
C LYS A 145 8.27 -15.97 -16.90
N GLU A 146 8.89 -16.73 -17.79
CA GLU A 146 9.24 -18.15 -17.54
C GLU A 146 10.25 -18.29 -16.39
N VAL A 147 11.31 -17.47 -16.38
CA VAL A 147 12.30 -17.46 -15.29
C VAL A 147 11.65 -17.12 -13.94
N LEU A 148 10.75 -16.14 -13.92
CA LEU A 148 10.12 -15.67 -12.68
C LEU A 148 9.00 -16.59 -12.16
N ALA A 149 8.40 -17.43 -12.99
CA ALA A 149 7.22 -18.24 -12.66
C ALA A 149 7.41 -19.17 -11.45
N GLY A 150 8.65 -19.64 -11.21
CA GLY A 150 9.00 -20.53 -10.09
C GLY A 150 9.73 -19.82 -8.95
N LEU A 151 10.08 -18.54 -9.11
CA LEU A 151 10.87 -17.84 -8.11
C LEU A 151 10.01 -17.34 -6.95
N ARG A 152 10.59 -17.43 -5.76
CA ARG A 152 10.06 -16.82 -4.55
C ARG A 152 11.07 -15.83 -4.00
N ALA A 153 10.62 -14.77 -3.34
CA ALA A 153 11.49 -13.78 -2.71
C ALA A 153 11.24 -13.72 -1.20
N ILE A 154 12.30 -13.60 -0.43
CA ILE A 154 12.27 -13.39 1.01
C ILE A 154 12.01 -11.92 1.27
N SER A 155 10.87 -11.62 1.88
CA SER A 155 10.44 -10.29 2.31
C SER A 155 10.64 -10.12 3.81
N VAL A 156 11.24 -8.99 4.22
CA VAL A 156 11.59 -8.69 5.62
C VAL A 156 10.94 -7.40 6.07
N GLY A 157 10.32 -7.41 7.24
CA GLY A 157 9.66 -6.23 7.85
C GLY A 157 10.52 -5.49 8.86
N ASP A 158 11.60 -6.12 9.32
CA ASP A 158 12.50 -5.57 10.31
C ASP A 158 13.94 -5.99 10.01
N ARG A 159 14.95 -5.28 10.57
CA ARG A 159 16.38 -5.61 10.41
C ARG A 159 16.81 -5.67 8.94
N PHE A 160 16.44 -4.65 8.17
CA PHE A 160 16.82 -4.56 6.75
C PHE A 160 18.33 -4.53 6.57
N LYS A 161 18.85 -5.31 5.63
CA LYS A 161 20.30 -5.34 5.30
C LYS A 161 20.80 -3.97 4.83
N SER A 162 20.02 -3.25 4.03
CA SER A 162 20.32 -1.90 3.57
C SER A 162 20.44 -0.87 4.70
N ALA A 163 19.91 -1.18 5.89
CA ALA A 163 20.03 -0.37 7.10
C ALA A 163 21.04 -0.95 8.12
N GLY A 164 21.94 -1.83 7.69
CA GLY A 164 22.94 -2.46 8.56
C GLY A 164 22.35 -3.37 9.65
N GLY A 165 21.19 -3.97 9.38
CA GLY A 165 20.51 -4.88 10.33
C GLY A 165 19.79 -4.19 11.49
N LYS A 166 19.68 -2.86 11.47
CA LYS A 166 18.94 -2.10 12.48
C LYS A 166 17.46 -2.49 12.49
N THR A 167 16.90 -2.60 13.69
CA THR A 167 15.46 -2.76 13.86
C THR A 167 14.70 -1.53 13.37
N ARG A 168 13.43 -1.71 13.01
CA ARG A 168 12.57 -0.58 12.66
C ARG A 168 12.51 0.45 13.79
N LYS A 169 12.44 -0.01 15.05
CA LYS A 169 12.45 0.86 16.23
C LYS A 169 13.72 1.73 16.29
N GLU A 170 14.89 1.15 16.04
CA GLU A 170 16.16 1.89 15.98
C GLU A 170 16.23 2.88 14.82
N MET A 171 15.67 2.51 13.67
CA MET A 171 15.63 3.39 12.48
C MET A 171 14.74 4.63 12.67
N TYR A 172 13.70 4.53 13.49
CA TYR A 172 12.75 5.62 13.75
C TYR A 172 13.05 6.40 15.03
N ALA A 173 13.95 5.89 15.91
CA ALA A 173 14.26 6.51 17.20
C ALA A 173 14.67 7.98 17.06
N GLY A 174 13.94 8.88 17.72
CA GLY A 174 14.17 10.34 17.71
C GLY A 174 13.91 11.02 16.35
N ARG A 175 13.26 10.34 15.40
CA ARG A 175 13.02 10.84 14.03
C ARG A 175 11.54 10.98 13.67
N THR A 176 10.65 10.50 14.52
CA THR A 176 9.21 10.53 14.33
C THR A 176 8.48 10.75 15.64
N SER A 177 7.35 11.47 15.57
CA SER A 177 6.38 11.60 16.67
C SER A 177 5.51 10.35 16.84
N MET A 178 5.51 9.42 15.88
CA MET A 178 4.72 8.20 15.96
C MET A 178 5.32 7.22 16.96
N GLN A 179 4.46 6.47 17.67
CA GLN A 179 4.89 5.46 18.63
C GLN A 179 5.26 4.15 17.93
N VAL A 180 6.56 3.88 17.83
CA VAL A 180 7.12 2.64 17.28
C VAL A 180 7.24 1.60 18.38
N LYS A 181 6.61 0.44 18.19
CA LYS A 181 6.66 -0.70 19.12
C LYS A 181 7.52 -1.83 18.59
N ASP A 182 7.94 -2.71 19.48
CA ASP A 182 8.53 -3.99 19.14
C ASP A 182 7.45 -4.95 18.60
N PRO A 183 7.68 -5.69 17.51
CA PRO A 183 6.71 -6.64 16.96
C PRO A 183 6.45 -7.85 17.87
N GLY A 184 7.27 -8.08 18.89
CA GLY A 184 7.18 -9.25 19.78
C GLY A 184 7.38 -10.55 18.98
N ASN A 185 6.41 -11.48 19.11
CA ASN A 185 6.43 -12.79 18.44
C ASN A 185 5.79 -12.78 17.06
N VAL A 186 5.43 -11.62 16.50
CA VAL A 186 4.84 -11.54 15.16
C VAL A 186 5.89 -11.92 14.11
N GLN A 187 5.54 -12.82 13.20
CA GLN A 187 6.41 -13.19 12.10
C GLN A 187 6.61 -12.00 11.17
N THR A 188 7.86 -11.57 11.01
CA THR A 188 8.25 -10.39 10.22
C THR A 188 9.12 -10.75 9.01
N THR A 189 9.13 -12.02 8.63
CA THR A 189 9.84 -12.52 7.46
C THR A 189 9.02 -13.61 6.80
N SER A 190 8.81 -13.51 5.48
CA SER A 190 8.05 -14.49 4.70
C SER A 190 8.63 -14.65 3.31
N SER A 191 8.46 -15.86 2.75
CA SER A 191 8.76 -16.17 1.35
C SER A 191 7.46 -16.08 0.54
N HIS A 192 7.45 -15.27 -0.52
CA HIS A 192 6.31 -15.09 -1.41
C HIS A 192 6.70 -15.29 -2.88
N PRO A 193 5.76 -15.72 -3.75
CA PRO A 193 6.03 -15.80 -5.18
C PRO A 193 6.38 -14.42 -5.73
N VAL A 194 7.36 -14.36 -6.63
CA VAL A 194 7.74 -13.13 -7.37
C VAL A 194 6.64 -12.70 -8.33
N VAL A 195 5.87 -13.66 -8.84
CA VAL A 195 4.67 -13.46 -9.67
C VAL A 195 3.47 -13.95 -8.88
N ARG A 196 2.67 -13.02 -8.35
CA ARG A 196 1.47 -13.32 -7.58
C ARG A 196 0.24 -13.38 -8.49
N THR A 197 -0.60 -14.39 -8.30
CA THR A 197 -1.94 -14.42 -8.91
C THR A 197 -2.94 -13.71 -7.99
N HIS A 198 -3.66 -12.74 -8.52
CA HIS A 198 -4.68 -12.02 -7.75
C HIS A 198 -5.92 -12.90 -7.55
N PRO A 199 -6.38 -13.11 -6.29
CA PRO A 199 -7.39 -14.13 -6.00
C PRO A 199 -8.77 -13.85 -6.59
N GLU A 200 -9.12 -12.58 -6.83
CA GLU A 200 -10.44 -12.19 -7.34
C GLU A 200 -10.46 -11.94 -8.85
N THR A 201 -9.36 -11.47 -9.44
CA THR A 201 -9.30 -11.15 -10.88
C THR A 201 -8.61 -12.23 -11.71
N GLY A 202 -7.85 -13.12 -11.09
CA GLY A 202 -7.02 -14.12 -11.76
C GLY A 202 -5.81 -13.54 -12.51
N ARG A 203 -5.62 -12.22 -12.51
CA ARG A 203 -4.49 -11.56 -13.18
C ARG A 203 -3.20 -11.79 -12.41
N LYS A 204 -2.10 -11.84 -13.14
CA LYS A 204 -0.75 -11.96 -12.57
C LYS A 204 -0.14 -10.58 -12.36
N ALA A 205 0.45 -10.36 -11.19
CA ALA A 205 1.14 -9.15 -10.79
C ALA A 205 2.60 -9.46 -10.46
N LEU A 206 3.51 -8.56 -10.80
CA LEU A 206 4.88 -8.61 -10.29
C LEU A 206 4.86 -8.25 -8.80
N TYR A 207 5.29 -9.19 -7.94
CA TYR A 207 5.20 -9.03 -6.50
C TYR A 207 6.59 -8.90 -5.86
N VAL A 208 7.27 -7.80 -6.20
CA VAL A 208 8.58 -7.40 -5.66
C VAL A 208 8.50 -5.96 -5.18
N GLY A 209 9.22 -5.64 -4.10
CA GLY A 209 9.23 -4.28 -3.55
C GLY A 209 10.36 -4.08 -2.56
N GLY A 210 10.34 -2.98 -1.82
CA GLY A 210 11.39 -2.62 -0.86
C GLY A 210 11.57 -3.62 0.30
N HIS A 211 10.60 -4.49 0.55
CA HIS A 211 10.69 -5.55 1.55
C HIS A 211 11.48 -6.79 1.08
N CYS A 212 11.55 -7.05 -0.22
CA CYS A 212 12.29 -8.19 -0.76
C CYS A 212 13.79 -8.00 -0.54
N GLN A 213 14.48 -9.00 -0.01
CA GLN A 213 15.92 -8.92 0.26
C GLN A 213 16.75 -9.81 -0.67
N HIS A 214 16.28 -10.99 -0.99
CA HIS A 214 16.87 -11.94 -1.93
C HIS A 214 15.82 -12.94 -2.40
N PHE A 215 16.14 -13.70 -3.46
CA PHE A 215 15.30 -14.83 -3.85
C PHE A 215 15.56 -16.02 -2.92
N ASP A 216 14.49 -16.77 -2.65
CA ASP A 216 14.55 -17.96 -1.83
C ASP A 216 15.44 -19.01 -2.47
N GLY A 217 16.41 -19.53 -1.72
CA GLY A 217 17.41 -20.47 -2.21
C GLY A 217 18.61 -19.88 -2.96
N LEU A 218 18.63 -18.55 -3.21
CA LEU A 218 19.77 -17.86 -3.81
C LEU A 218 20.51 -16.99 -2.79
N THR A 219 21.81 -16.77 -3.04
CA THR A 219 22.58 -15.79 -2.27
C THR A 219 22.16 -14.35 -2.61
N ASP A 220 22.56 -13.40 -1.77
CA ASP A 220 22.32 -11.97 -2.01
C ASP A 220 22.98 -11.52 -3.32
N ALA A 221 24.23 -11.92 -3.57
CA ALA A 221 24.97 -11.54 -4.76
C ALA A 221 24.35 -12.08 -6.07
N GLU A 222 23.73 -13.27 -6.01
CA GLU A 222 22.99 -13.83 -7.14
C GLU A 222 21.64 -13.16 -7.35
N SER A 223 21.01 -12.70 -6.26
CA SER A 223 19.67 -12.12 -6.28
C SER A 223 19.65 -10.64 -6.67
N GLU A 224 20.63 -9.87 -6.19
CA GLU A 224 20.62 -8.39 -6.25
C GLU A 224 20.46 -7.83 -7.67
N PRO A 225 21.21 -8.30 -8.71
CA PRO A 225 21.10 -7.73 -10.05
C PRO A 225 19.69 -7.85 -10.64
N LEU A 226 19.04 -9.00 -10.46
CA LEU A 226 17.68 -9.21 -10.97
C LEU A 226 16.63 -8.49 -10.14
N LEU A 227 16.75 -8.47 -8.80
CA LEU A 227 15.84 -7.73 -7.94
C LEU A 227 15.88 -6.23 -8.21
N ASP A 228 17.06 -5.66 -8.41
CA ASP A 228 17.21 -4.24 -8.70
C ASP A 228 16.63 -3.86 -10.06
N TRP A 229 16.84 -4.74 -11.06
CA TRP A 229 16.20 -4.56 -12.35
C TRP A 229 14.67 -4.63 -12.25
N LEU A 230 14.12 -5.63 -11.55
CA LEU A 230 12.69 -5.81 -11.36
C LEU A 230 12.07 -4.64 -10.58
N ARG A 231 12.71 -4.15 -9.52
CA ARG A 231 12.27 -2.96 -8.78
C ARG A 231 12.22 -1.75 -9.69
N SER A 232 13.28 -1.48 -10.44
CA SER A 232 13.35 -0.36 -11.38
C SER A 232 12.30 -0.47 -12.48
N HIS A 233 12.07 -1.69 -13.00
CA HIS A 233 11.04 -1.95 -14.01
C HIS A 233 9.63 -1.72 -13.44
N SER A 234 9.36 -2.15 -12.21
CA SER A 234 8.03 -2.08 -11.59
C SER A 234 7.55 -0.66 -11.29
N ILE A 235 8.45 0.30 -11.28
CA ILE A 235 8.17 1.70 -10.97
C ILE A 235 8.39 2.64 -12.17
N LYS A 236 8.29 2.14 -13.41
CA LYS A 236 8.36 3.01 -14.59
C LYS A 236 7.27 4.07 -14.56
N PRO A 237 7.54 5.31 -15.00
CA PRO A 237 6.55 6.39 -15.00
C PRO A 237 5.24 6.05 -15.70
N GLU A 238 5.31 5.22 -16.76
CA GLU A 238 4.14 4.78 -17.55
C GLU A 238 3.20 3.87 -16.76
N PHE A 239 3.66 3.30 -15.64
CA PHE A 239 2.86 2.44 -14.77
C PHE A 239 2.27 3.18 -13.57
N GLN A 240 2.53 4.48 -13.44
CA GLN A 240 2.23 5.25 -12.24
C GLN A 240 1.02 6.15 -12.39
N CYS A 241 0.40 6.46 -11.23
CA CYS A 241 -0.37 7.67 -11.03
C CYS A 241 0.12 8.40 -9.78
N ARG A 242 -0.17 9.71 -9.72
CA ARG A 242 0.13 10.57 -8.57
C ARG A 242 -1.16 11.15 -8.04
N PHE A 243 -1.38 11.02 -6.73
CA PHE A 243 -2.53 11.58 -6.05
C PHE A 243 -2.11 12.73 -5.16
N ARG A 244 -2.70 13.90 -5.41
CA ARG A 244 -2.58 15.08 -4.57
C ARG A 244 -3.67 15.04 -3.50
N TRP A 245 -3.25 15.13 -2.25
CA TRP A 245 -4.15 15.11 -1.12
C TRP A 245 -4.79 16.47 -0.86
N GLU A 246 -6.03 16.43 -0.43
CA GLU A 246 -6.81 17.52 0.16
C GLU A 246 -7.41 16.98 1.46
N GLU A 247 -7.73 17.85 2.42
CA GLU A 247 -8.45 17.43 3.64
C GLU A 247 -9.78 16.81 3.24
N GLY A 248 -10.17 15.73 3.92
CA GLY A 248 -11.34 14.95 3.54
C GLY A 248 -11.11 13.96 2.38
N SER A 249 -9.92 13.93 1.74
CA SER A 249 -9.63 12.91 0.72
C SER A 249 -9.43 11.54 1.34
N VAL A 250 -9.96 10.51 0.67
CA VAL A 250 -9.70 9.10 0.99
C VAL A 250 -9.08 8.41 -0.22
N ALA A 251 -8.02 7.64 -0.01
CA ALA A 251 -7.51 6.70 -1.00
C ALA A 251 -7.68 5.27 -0.49
N PHE A 252 -8.11 4.38 -1.38
CA PHE A 252 -8.16 2.95 -1.14
C PHE A 252 -7.43 2.22 -2.27
N TRP A 253 -6.38 1.48 -1.93
CA TRP A 253 -5.59 0.72 -2.90
C TRP A 253 -5.51 -0.76 -2.57
N ASP A 254 -5.42 -1.57 -3.63
CA ASP A 254 -5.23 -3.01 -3.55
C ASP A 254 -3.73 -3.34 -3.50
N ASN A 255 -3.25 -3.76 -2.34
CA ASN A 255 -1.83 -4.11 -2.12
C ASN A 255 -1.39 -5.36 -2.87
N ARG A 256 -2.34 -6.16 -3.36
CA ARG A 256 -2.06 -7.41 -4.08
C ARG A 256 -1.53 -7.15 -5.49
N CYS A 257 -1.78 -5.95 -6.03
CA CYS A 257 -1.41 -5.59 -7.39
C CYS A 257 -0.88 -4.15 -7.54
N THR A 258 -0.59 -3.45 -6.43
CA THR A 258 0.02 -2.12 -6.45
C THR A 258 1.21 -2.02 -5.51
N GLN A 259 2.10 -1.08 -5.80
CA GLN A 259 3.00 -0.49 -4.82
C GLN A 259 2.69 1.00 -4.68
N HIS A 260 3.09 1.58 -3.57
CA HIS A 260 2.93 3.01 -3.34
C HIS A 260 4.15 3.63 -2.66
N TYR A 261 4.24 4.97 -2.77
CA TYR A 261 5.32 5.77 -2.23
C TYR A 261 4.80 7.12 -1.75
N ALA A 262 4.94 7.41 -0.46
CA ALA A 262 4.59 8.69 0.14
C ALA A 262 5.74 9.68 -0.02
N LEU A 263 5.53 10.77 -0.76
CA LEU A 263 6.54 11.80 -0.97
C LEU A 263 6.84 12.58 0.32
N ASP A 264 8.10 12.92 0.52
CA ASP A 264 8.61 13.69 1.66
C ASP A 264 9.14 15.05 1.21
N ASP A 265 8.29 15.82 0.53
CA ASP A 265 8.61 17.11 -0.11
C ASP A 265 7.88 18.30 0.53
N TYR A 266 7.52 18.19 1.84
CA TYR A 266 6.85 19.22 2.64
C TYR A 266 7.57 19.52 3.96
N PRO A 267 8.84 19.99 3.91
CA PRO A 267 9.60 20.26 5.12
C PRO A 267 8.96 21.35 5.97
N GLY A 268 8.90 21.13 7.28
CA GLY A 268 8.36 22.12 8.23
C GLY A 268 6.84 22.20 8.29
N GLU A 269 6.10 21.35 7.58
CA GLU A 269 4.64 21.29 7.63
C GLU A 269 4.13 20.02 8.31
N THR A 270 2.91 20.08 8.82
CA THR A 270 2.23 18.94 9.47
C THR A 270 1.41 18.16 8.45
N ARG A 271 1.44 16.83 8.55
CA ARG A 271 0.55 15.92 7.81
C ARG A 271 -0.01 14.87 8.76
N ILE A 272 -1.33 14.71 8.80
CA ILE A 272 -2.03 13.73 9.65
C ILE A 272 -3.00 12.94 8.79
N MET A 273 -2.84 11.63 8.81
CA MET A 273 -3.67 10.68 8.07
C MET A 273 -4.15 9.57 9.01
N HIS A 274 -5.39 9.16 8.86
CA HIS A 274 -5.93 7.97 9.51
C HIS A 274 -5.89 6.78 8.56
N ARG A 275 -5.24 5.71 8.98
CA ARG A 275 -5.04 4.51 8.16
C ARG A 275 -5.70 3.28 8.77
N VAL A 276 -6.47 2.57 7.94
CA VAL A 276 -6.95 1.20 8.22
C VAL A 276 -6.35 0.25 7.19
N THR A 277 -5.88 -0.90 7.64
CA THR A 277 -5.33 -1.95 6.77
C THR A 277 -6.19 -3.20 6.90
N ILE A 278 -6.55 -3.80 5.76
CA ILE A 278 -7.42 -4.97 5.69
C ILE A 278 -6.55 -6.21 5.49
N CYS A 279 -6.84 -7.28 6.25
CA CYS A 279 -6.16 -8.56 6.14
C CYS A 279 -6.30 -9.13 4.72
N GLY A 280 -5.24 -9.76 4.23
CA GLY A 280 -5.22 -10.39 2.93
C GLY A 280 -5.07 -11.92 2.99
N ASP A 281 -4.84 -12.49 1.84
CA ASP A 281 -4.63 -13.91 1.60
C ASP A 281 -3.14 -14.28 1.62
N THR A 282 -2.85 -15.57 1.66
CA THR A 282 -1.51 -16.07 1.39
C THR A 282 -1.22 -15.99 -0.11
N PRO A 283 -0.15 -15.27 -0.55
CA PRO A 283 0.18 -15.13 -1.97
C PRO A 283 0.51 -16.46 -2.66
N VAL A 284 -0.11 -16.69 -3.82
CA VAL A 284 0.09 -17.85 -4.68
C VAL A 284 0.42 -17.45 -6.11
#